data_1bac82aa58679bd79de184ba14b1ec81
#
_entry.id   1bac82aa58679bd79de184ba14b1ec81
#
_cell.length_a   1.000
_cell.length_b   1.000
_cell.length_c   1.000
_cell.angle_alpha   90.00
_cell.angle_beta   90.00
_cell.angle_gamma   90.00
#
_symmetry.space_group_name_H-M   'P 1'
#
loop_
_entity.id
_entity.type
_entity.pdbx_description
1 polymer ?
#
loop_
_entity_poly.entity_id
_entity_poly.type
_entity_poly.pdbx_seq_one_letter_code
_entity_poly.pdbx_strand_id
1 'polypeptide(L)' 'MAQGVIKGLVSDRGFGFILPEGGSPDGKDLFFHRSDVTGTTSFEQLRLGQTVEYELGRDQRRGTPKATNVQPVP' A
#
# COMPACT_ATOMS: atom_id res chain seq x y z
N MET A 1 5.19 3.30 12.13
CA MET A 1 4.62 3.09 10.80
C MET A 1 3.21 2.54 10.95
N ALA A 2 2.35 2.89 10.02
CA ALA A 2 0.98 2.37 10.04
C ALA A 2 0.94 0.96 9.48
N GLN A 3 -0.12 0.23 9.77
CA GLN A 3 -0.35 -1.12 9.24
C GLN A 3 -1.67 -1.17 8.51
N GLY A 4 -1.77 -2.09 7.57
CA GLY A 4 -3.00 -2.32 6.84
C GLY A 4 -2.95 -3.67 6.14
N VAL A 5 -4.04 -3.97 5.42
CA VAL A 5 -4.20 -5.24 4.71
C VAL A 5 -4.34 -4.96 3.22
N ILE A 6 -3.65 -5.75 2.40
CA ILE A 6 -3.73 -5.59 0.95
C ILE A 6 -5.10 -6.05 0.47
N LYS A 7 -5.84 -5.15 -0.16
CA LYS A 7 -7.18 -5.42 -0.68
C LYS A 7 -7.22 -5.59 -2.18
N GLY A 8 -6.24 -5.08 -2.91
CA GLY A 8 -6.20 -5.23 -4.35
C GLY A 8 -4.77 -5.20 -4.86
N LEU A 9 -4.52 -5.96 -5.91
CA LEU A 9 -3.23 -5.99 -6.59
C LEU A 9 -3.48 -6.04 -8.08
N VAL A 10 -2.94 -5.05 -8.80
CA VAL A 10 -3.04 -4.99 -10.25
C VAL A 10 -1.61 -5.15 -10.78
N SER A 11 -1.18 -6.41 -10.92
CA SER A 11 0.23 -6.72 -11.19
C SER A 11 0.68 -6.28 -12.57
N ASP A 12 -0.19 -6.31 -13.56
CA ASP A 12 0.14 -5.88 -14.92
C ASP A 12 0.34 -4.37 -15.02
N ARG A 13 -0.21 -3.60 -14.09
CA ARG A 13 -0.03 -2.14 -14.04
C ARG A 13 0.91 -1.69 -12.93
N GLY A 14 1.24 -2.59 -12.00
CA GLY A 14 2.21 -2.31 -10.96
C GLY A 14 1.70 -1.43 -9.83
N PHE A 15 0.43 -1.59 -9.45
CA PHE A 15 -0.11 -0.86 -8.29
C PHE A 15 -1.07 -1.75 -7.49
N GLY A 16 -1.43 -1.28 -6.31
CA GLY A 16 -2.37 -1.99 -5.46
C GLY A 16 -3.03 -1.06 -4.47
N PHE A 17 -3.85 -1.65 -3.61
CA PHE A 17 -4.63 -0.92 -2.61
C PHE A 17 -4.47 -1.58 -1.24
N ILE A 18 -4.35 -0.74 -0.21
CA ILE A 18 -4.22 -1.17 1.18
C ILE A 18 -5.41 -0.60 1.95
N LEU A 19 -6.10 -1.47 2.71
CA LEU A 19 -7.09 -1.02 3.68
C LEU A 19 -6.37 -0.74 4.99
N PRO A 20 -6.28 0.53 5.42
CA PRO A 20 -5.58 0.85 6.66
C PRO A 20 -6.26 0.22 7.87
N GLU A 21 -5.46 -0.24 8.81
CA GLU A 21 -5.97 -0.71 10.09
C GLU A 21 -6.62 0.46 10.82
N GLY A 22 -7.86 0.26 11.26
CA GLY A 22 -8.64 1.35 11.85
C GLY A 22 -9.36 2.23 10.84
N GLY A 23 -9.25 1.91 9.55
CA GLY A 23 -9.91 2.67 8.48
C GLY A 23 -9.07 3.84 7.99
N SER A 24 -9.41 4.35 6.83
CA SER A 24 -8.76 5.53 6.27
C SER A 24 -9.58 6.79 6.56
N PRO A 25 -8.94 7.99 6.54
CA PRO A 25 -9.67 9.24 6.84
C PRO A 25 -10.85 9.51 5.92
N ASP A 26 -10.78 9.07 4.68
CA ASP A 26 -11.86 9.28 3.70
C ASP A 26 -12.68 8.00 3.44
N GLY A 27 -12.42 6.93 4.20
CA GLY A 27 -13.13 5.67 4.04
C GLY A 27 -12.74 4.86 2.83
N LYS A 28 -11.68 5.24 2.13
CA LYS A 28 -11.22 4.56 0.92
C LYS A 28 -9.91 3.86 1.17
N ASP A 29 -9.64 2.84 0.35
CA ASP A 29 -8.35 2.15 0.38
C ASP A 29 -7.23 3.10 -0.07
N LEU A 30 -6.04 2.90 0.48
CA LEU A 30 -4.88 3.68 0.07
C LEU A 30 -4.23 3.05 -1.15
N PHE A 31 -3.97 3.87 -2.14
CA PHE A 31 -3.23 3.48 -3.34
C PHE A 31 -1.73 3.36 -3.00
N PHE A 32 -1.06 2.38 -3.60
CA PHE A 32 0.39 2.34 -3.61
C PHE A 32 0.88 1.80 -4.96
N HIS A 33 2.06 2.24 -5.38
CA HIS A 33 2.68 1.82 -6.63
C HIS A 33 3.81 0.83 -6.31
N ARG A 34 4.24 0.06 -7.32
CA ARG A 34 5.35 -0.88 -7.12
C ARG A 34 6.61 -0.19 -6.59
N SER A 35 6.83 1.06 -6.99
CA SER A 35 7.97 1.86 -6.51
C SER A 35 7.86 2.22 -5.03
N ASP A 36 6.68 2.08 -4.44
CA ASP A 36 6.47 2.34 -3.03
C ASP A 36 6.75 1.11 -2.15
N VAL A 37 7.00 -0.04 -2.75
CA VAL A 37 7.37 -1.25 -2.03
C VAL A 37 8.87 -1.23 -1.81
N THR A 38 9.31 -1.30 -0.56
CA THR A 38 10.71 -1.13 -0.19
C THR A 38 11.23 -2.35 0.57
N GLY A 39 12.51 -2.32 0.91
CA GLY A 39 13.14 -3.42 1.61
C GLY A 39 13.54 -4.53 0.65
N THR A 40 13.57 -5.77 1.16
CA THR A 40 13.95 -6.93 0.37
C THR A 40 12.78 -7.57 -0.36
N THR A 41 11.56 -7.06 -0.14
CA THR A 41 10.36 -7.59 -0.76
C THR A 41 10.05 -6.83 -2.04
N SER A 42 9.73 -7.56 -3.10
CA SER A 42 9.28 -6.94 -4.35
C SER A 42 7.75 -6.93 -4.41
N PHE A 43 7.21 -6.07 -5.27
CA PHE A 43 5.77 -5.96 -5.47
C PHE A 43 5.15 -7.32 -5.83
N GLU A 44 5.83 -8.12 -6.62
CA GLU A 44 5.34 -9.43 -7.07
C GLU A 44 5.20 -10.45 -5.95
N GLN A 45 5.83 -10.21 -4.81
CA GLN A 45 5.75 -11.10 -3.66
C GLN A 45 4.56 -10.79 -2.75
N LEU A 46 3.89 -9.67 -2.98
CA LEU A 46 2.73 -9.29 -2.17
C LEU A 46 1.51 -10.11 -2.56
N ARG A 47 0.62 -10.32 -1.58
CA ARG A 47 -0.59 -11.13 -1.79
C ARG A 47 -1.79 -10.44 -1.18
N LEU A 48 -2.96 -10.73 -1.75
CA LEU A 48 -4.23 -10.25 -1.20
C LEU A 48 -4.42 -10.79 0.22
N GLY A 49 -4.88 -9.93 1.11
CA GLY A 49 -5.10 -10.27 2.51
C GLY A 49 -3.85 -10.22 3.38
N GLN A 50 -2.70 -9.90 2.80
CA GLN A 50 -1.45 -9.81 3.56
C GLN A 50 -1.42 -8.52 4.38
N THR A 51 -0.93 -8.62 5.61
CA THR A 51 -0.71 -7.45 6.45
C THR A 51 0.63 -6.82 6.11
N VAL A 52 0.62 -5.51 5.93
CA VAL A 52 1.82 -4.75 5.58
C VAL A 52 1.96 -3.54 6.50
N GLU A 53 3.19 -3.06 6.64
CA GLU A 53 3.48 -1.77 7.22
C GLU A 53 3.71 -0.77 6.10
N TYR A 54 3.35 0.48 6.36
CA TYR A 54 3.54 1.53 5.37
C TYR A 54 3.64 2.88 6.07
N GLU A 55 4.09 3.87 5.32
CA GLU A 55 4.03 5.28 5.74
C GLU A 55 2.98 5.99 4.91
N LEU A 56 2.25 6.88 5.55
CA LEU A 56 1.26 7.70 4.85
C LEU A 56 1.98 8.80 4.09
N GLY A 57 1.82 8.79 2.78
CA GLY A 57 2.37 9.81 1.91
C GLY A 57 1.28 10.45 1.06
N ARG A 58 1.68 11.17 0.04
CA ARG A 58 0.75 11.83 -0.85
C ARG A 58 1.21 11.69 -2.29
N ASP A 59 0.27 11.37 -3.17
CA ASP A 59 0.51 11.35 -4.60
C ASP A 59 0.57 12.78 -5.09
N GLN A 60 1.75 13.21 -5.56
CA GLN A 60 1.97 14.58 -5.99
C GLN A 60 1.14 14.96 -7.21
N ARG A 61 0.82 14.00 -8.07
CA ARG A 61 0.04 14.25 -9.27
C ARG A 61 -1.44 14.45 -8.97
N ARG A 62 -1.96 13.65 -8.04
CA ARG A 62 -3.40 13.64 -7.72
C ARG A 62 -3.72 14.40 -6.45
N GLY A 63 -2.73 14.70 -5.62
CA GLY A 63 -2.94 15.29 -4.33
C GLY A 63 -3.68 14.40 -3.34
N THR A 64 -3.78 13.10 -3.61
CA THR A 64 -4.49 12.14 -2.78
C THR A 64 -3.54 11.40 -1.86
N PRO A 65 -4.03 10.91 -0.70
CA PRO A 65 -3.19 10.09 0.17
C PRO A 65 -2.77 8.79 -0.53
N LYS A 66 -1.55 8.35 -0.26
CA LYS A 66 -1.09 7.04 -0.72
C LYS A 66 -0.18 6.41 0.32
N ALA A 67 0.05 5.11 0.19
CA ALA A 67 1.00 4.39 1.03
C ALA A 67 2.39 4.39 0.39
N THR A 68 3.41 4.64 1.20
CA THR A 68 4.81 4.60 0.79
C THR A 68 5.57 3.67 1.73
N ASN A 69 6.77 3.27 1.33
CA ASN A 69 7.60 2.36 2.13
C ASN A 69 6.83 1.12 2.58
N VAL A 70 6.11 0.52 1.64
CA VAL A 70 5.26 -0.64 1.93
C VAL A 70 6.13 -1.86 2.12
N GLN A 71 5.97 -2.56 3.26
CA GLN A 71 6.72 -3.77 3.58
C GLN A 71 5.80 -4.77 4.27
N PRO A 72 5.96 -6.07 4.00
CA PRO A 72 5.20 -7.07 4.75
C PRO A 72 5.56 -7.04 6.23
N VAL A 73 4.58 -7.27 7.07
CA VAL A 73 4.82 -7.44 8.51
C VAL A 73 5.40 -8.84 8.72
N PRO A 74 6.51 -8.95 9.46
CA PRO A 74 7.13 -10.26 9.72
C PRO A 74 6.21 -11.19 10.52
#